data_8d9dea06169c18e27ae1f91b2ab6da37
#
_entry.id   8d9dea06169c18e27ae1f91b2ab6da37
#
_cell.length_a   1.000
_cell.length_b   1.000
_cell.length_c   1.000
_cell.angle_alpha   90.00
_cell.angle_beta   90.00
_cell.angle_gamma   90.00
#
_symmetry.space_group_name_H-M   'P 1'
#
loop_
_entity.id
_entity.type
_entity.pdbx_description
1 polymer ?
#
loop_
_entity_poly.entity_id
_entity_poly.type
_entity_poly.pdbx_seq_one_letter_code
_entity_poly.pdbx_strand_id
1 'polypeptide(L)'
;WEELASRYADNPWIVGYDIINEPGYGLTEEQINGFYERICAAVRKKDPHHIFFLEGIDFGRDFAPLRALADGQVAYTVHFYPFVLEEDVLSGQMDDERRMEIFTEIFERQLCETRRFGRPIWCGESGYEILEGQEEFYAMLLSHNIALCEERGISWNLWTYKDARRMGIVIPEQKSEWMQLVYKISGKWGHEWEQKVSMEITKWIGAKYYQPLDDKMAYDLDFRIRSVMHRIGVEQILKPALAEIPWQRMKDFPKSFAFSVCEKREIIVDMVRRLVSADE
;
A
#
# COMPACT_ATOMS: atom_id res chain seq x y z
N TRP A 1 -20.60 6.58 4.41
CA TRP A 1 -20.25 7.67 3.49
C TRP A 1 -21.23 8.83 3.53
N GLU A 2 -22.56 8.62 3.58
CA GLU A 2 -23.54 9.72 3.65
C GLU A 2 -23.32 10.64 4.85
N GLU A 3 -22.97 10.11 6.02
CA GLU A 3 -22.68 10.89 7.22
C GLU A 3 -21.41 11.75 7.04
N LEU A 4 -20.35 11.15 6.46
CA LEU A 4 -19.10 11.89 6.18
C LEU A 4 -19.34 12.99 5.15
N ALA A 5 -20.03 12.67 4.07
CA ALA A 5 -20.37 13.63 3.04
C ALA A 5 -21.22 14.80 3.59
N SER A 6 -22.24 14.50 4.40
CA SER A 6 -23.05 15.55 5.05
C SER A 6 -22.24 16.47 5.97
N ARG A 7 -21.19 15.94 6.61
CA ARG A 7 -20.34 16.69 7.52
C ARG A 7 -19.35 17.59 6.81
N TYR A 8 -18.86 17.16 5.64
CA TYR A 8 -17.73 17.79 4.98
C TYR A 8 -18.04 18.44 3.63
N ALA A 9 -19.30 18.41 3.18
CA ALA A 9 -19.72 18.95 1.88
C ALA A 9 -19.26 20.40 1.61
N ASP A 10 -19.23 21.23 2.66
CA ASP A 10 -18.85 22.64 2.56
C ASP A 10 -17.39 22.89 2.98
N ASN A 11 -16.59 21.85 3.19
CA ASN A 11 -15.21 22.02 3.64
C ASN A 11 -14.23 22.11 2.44
N PRO A 12 -13.72 23.31 2.10
CA PRO A 12 -12.86 23.50 0.93
C PRO A 12 -11.45 22.90 1.10
N TRP A 13 -11.10 22.40 2.28
CA TRP A 13 -9.81 21.77 2.55
C TRP A 13 -9.81 20.27 2.28
N ILE A 14 -10.96 19.69 1.93
CA ILE A 14 -11.10 18.32 1.50
C ILE A 14 -11.19 18.30 -0.02
N VAL A 15 -10.30 17.57 -0.68
CA VAL A 15 -10.27 17.46 -2.14
C VAL A 15 -11.36 16.50 -2.62
N GLY A 16 -11.56 15.41 -1.90
CA GLY A 16 -12.51 14.38 -2.29
C GLY A 16 -12.51 13.18 -1.35
N TYR A 17 -13.17 12.13 -1.80
CA TYR A 17 -13.38 10.89 -1.06
C TYR A 17 -12.78 9.71 -1.82
N ASP A 18 -11.81 9.07 -1.23
CA ASP A 18 -11.36 7.77 -1.67
C ASP A 18 -12.31 6.71 -1.11
N ILE A 19 -13.08 6.09 -2.02
CA ILE A 19 -14.28 5.34 -1.64
C ILE A 19 -13.95 4.04 -0.94
N ILE A 20 -12.90 3.35 -1.36
CA ILE A 20 -12.41 2.12 -0.74
C ILE A 20 -10.95 1.92 -1.08
N ASN A 21 -10.14 1.69 -0.07
CA ASN A 21 -8.72 1.34 -0.24
C ASN A 21 -8.58 -0.10 -0.71
N GLU A 22 -7.85 -0.30 -1.78
CA GLU A 22 -7.38 -1.60 -2.28
C GLU A 22 -8.47 -2.68 -2.35
N PRO A 23 -9.48 -2.52 -3.22
CA PRO A 23 -10.47 -3.56 -3.43
C PRO A 23 -9.79 -4.89 -3.76
N GLY A 24 -10.20 -5.94 -3.04
CA GLY A 24 -9.51 -7.22 -3.06
C GLY A 24 -9.62 -7.97 -4.39
N TYR A 25 -8.89 -9.07 -4.43
CA TYR A 25 -8.85 -9.97 -5.57
C TYR A 25 -10.17 -10.73 -5.77
N GLY A 26 -10.56 -10.95 -7.02
CA GLY A 26 -11.68 -11.82 -7.37
C GLY A 26 -13.06 -11.19 -7.29
N LEU A 27 -13.16 -9.88 -7.18
CA LEU A 27 -14.42 -9.17 -7.35
C LEU A 27 -14.88 -9.26 -8.82
N THR A 28 -16.18 -9.48 -9.04
CA THR A 28 -16.73 -9.42 -10.38
C THR A 28 -16.95 -7.98 -10.83
N GLU A 29 -17.06 -7.77 -12.15
CA GLU A 29 -17.41 -6.48 -12.74
C GLU A 29 -18.68 -5.89 -12.12
N GLU A 30 -19.72 -6.69 -11.93
CA GLU A 30 -20.99 -6.25 -11.35
C GLU A 30 -20.83 -5.85 -9.88
N GLN A 31 -19.99 -6.56 -9.14
CA GLN A 31 -19.78 -6.26 -7.72
C GLN A 31 -19.10 -4.92 -7.52
N ILE A 32 -17.96 -4.70 -8.19
CA ILE A 32 -17.20 -3.46 -8.00
C ILE A 32 -17.96 -2.24 -8.56
N ASN A 33 -18.51 -2.33 -9.77
CA ASN A 33 -19.24 -1.21 -10.36
C ASN A 33 -20.53 -0.90 -9.58
N GLY A 34 -21.31 -1.93 -9.22
CA GLY A 34 -22.50 -1.73 -8.41
C GLY A 34 -22.20 -1.17 -7.01
N PHE A 35 -21.02 -1.46 -6.45
CA PHE A 35 -20.56 -0.84 -5.20
C PHE A 35 -20.31 0.66 -5.42
N TYR A 36 -19.49 1.04 -6.39
CA TYR A 36 -19.18 2.45 -6.67
C TYR A 36 -20.41 3.26 -7.05
N GLU A 37 -21.26 2.74 -7.93
CA GLU A 37 -22.49 3.41 -8.35
C GLU A 37 -23.41 3.74 -7.15
N ARG A 38 -23.61 2.79 -6.23
CA ARG A 38 -24.46 3.00 -5.04
C ARG A 38 -23.87 4.01 -4.06
N ILE A 39 -22.57 3.89 -3.75
CA ILE A 39 -21.93 4.80 -2.80
C ILE A 39 -21.85 6.20 -3.36
N CYS A 40 -21.36 6.38 -4.57
CA CYS A 40 -21.23 7.68 -5.19
C CYS A 40 -22.60 8.38 -5.38
N ALA A 41 -23.65 7.65 -5.77
CA ALA A 41 -24.98 8.20 -5.84
C ALA A 41 -25.55 8.62 -4.47
N ALA A 42 -25.22 7.91 -3.40
CA ALA A 42 -25.63 8.28 -2.05
C ALA A 42 -24.87 9.50 -1.55
N VAL A 43 -23.56 9.54 -1.73
CA VAL A 43 -22.71 10.68 -1.36
C VAL A 43 -23.10 11.93 -2.13
N ARG A 44 -23.33 11.86 -3.45
CA ARG A 44 -23.67 12.99 -4.31
C ARG A 44 -24.96 13.70 -3.92
N LYS A 45 -25.88 13.03 -3.23
CA LYS A 45 -27.09 13.66 -2.65
C LYS A 45 -26.78 14.59 -1.48
N LYS A 46 -25.63 14.43 -0.84
CA LYS A 46 -25.18 15.22 0.31
C LYS A 46 -24.09 16.21 -0.06
N ASP A 47 -23.25 15.83 -0.99
CA ASP A 47 -22.08 16.57 -1.41
C ASP A 47 -22.01 16.60 -2.94
N PRO A 48 -22.38 17.72 -3.57
CA PRO A 48 -22.38 17.84 -5.02
C PRO A 48 -21.00 18.18 -5.61
N HIS A 49 -19.97 18.44 -4.81
CA HIS A 49 -18.75 19.11 -5.27
C HIS A 49 -17.48 18.26 -5.19
N HIS A 50 -17.28 17.48 -4.13
CA HIS A 50 -16.02 16.78 -3.92
C HIS A 50 -15.78 15.67 -4.95
N ILE A 51 -14.50 15.41 -5.22
CA ILE A 51 -14.06 14.40 -6.18
C ILE A 51 -14.24 13.01 -5.57
N PHE A 52 -14.67 12.05 -6.38
CA PHE A 52 -14.55 10.64 -6.05
C PHE A 52 -13.24 10.09 -6.59
N PHE A 53 -12.44 9.50 -5.72
CA PHE A 53 -11.28 8.71 -6.09
C PHE A 53 -11.68 7.24 -6.13
N LEU A 54 -11.47 6.59 -7.27
CA LEU A 54 -11.89 5.21 -7.51
C LEU A 54 -10.67 4.36 -7.84
N GLU A 55 -10.54 3.25 -7.13
CA GLU A 55 -9.46 2.29 -7.34
C GLU A 55 -9.90 1.12 -8.21
N GLY A 56 -8.92 0.51 -8.91
CA GLY A 56 -9.08 -0.80 -9.53
C GLY A 56 -9.22 -1.92 -8.50
N ILE A 57 -9.62 -3.10 -8.93
CA ILE A 57 -9.53 -4.32 -8.13
C ILE A 57 -8.06 -4.78 -8.04
N ASP A 58 -7.81 -5.90 -7.38
CA ASP A 58 -6.48 -6.46 -7.19
C ASP A 58 -5.51 -5.43 -6.58
N PHE A 59 -5.92 -4.86 -5.43
CA PHE A 59 -5.14 -3.86 -4.68
C PHE A 59 -4.82 -2.59 -5.49
N GLY A 60 -5.81 -2.04 -6.19
CA GLY A 60 -5.65 -0.80 -6.97
C GLY A 60 -4.86 -0.96 -8.28
N ARG A 61 -4.67 -2.18 -8.79
CA ARG A 61 -3.84 -2.45 -9.96
C ARG A 61 -4.59 -2.83 -11.23
N ASP A 62 -5.74 -3.48 -11.11
CA ASP A 62 -6.55 -3.95 -12.25
C ASP A 62 -7.80 -3.09 -12.44
N PHE A 63 -7.80 -2.30 -13.49
CA PHE A 63 -8.92 -1.43 -13.87
C PHE A 63 -9.79 -2.03 -14.97
N ALA A 64 -9.43 -3.18 -15.56
CA ALA A 64 -10.14 -3.78 -16.67
C ALA A 64 -11.65 -3.99 -16.38
N PRO A 65 -12.07 -4.46 -15.20
CA PRO A 65 -13.49 -4.66 -14.90
C PRO A 65 -14.27 -3.38 -14.57
N LEU A 66 -13.61 -2.22 -14.40
CA LEU A 66 -14.31 -0.99 -14.06
C LEU A 66 -15.04 -0.41 -15.28
N ARG A 67 -16.21 0.17 -15.04
CA ARG A 67 -16.94 1.02 -15.98
C ARG A 67 -16.79 2.49 -15.61
N ALA A 68 -16.86 3.37 -16.60
CA ALA A 68 -16.87 4.80 -16.33
C ALA A 68 -18.09 5.19 -15.48
N LEU A 69 -17.86 5.80 -14.34
CA LEU A 69 -18.94 6.34 -13.52
C LEU A 69 -19.55 7.56 -14.23
N ALA A 70 -20.89 7.63 -14.28
CA ALA A 70 -21.62 8.76 -14.85
C ALA A 70 -21.63 9.96 -13.88
N ASP A 71 -20.44 10.46 -13.53
CA ASP A 71 -20.22 11.63 -12.68
C ASP A 71 -19.06 12.46 -13.23
N GLY A 72 -19.19 13.79 -13.16
CA GLY A 72 -18.16 14.70 -13.67
C GLY A 72 -16.95 14.85 -12.76
N GLN A 73 -17.10 14.57 -11.47
CA GLN A 73 -16.09 14.78 -10.43
C GLN A 73 -15.49 13.44 -9.99
N VAL A 74 -14.77 12.80 -10.93
CA VAL A 74 -14.11 11.51 -10.70
C VAL A 74 -12.65 11.58 -11.11
N ALA A 75 -11.78 11.03 -10.29
CA ALA A 75 -10.41 10.69 -10.59
C ALA A 75 -10.17 9.20 -10.28
N TYR A 76 -9.19 8.60 -10.93
CA TYR A 76 -8.82 7.21 -10.66
C TYR A 76 -7.53 7.17 -9.85
N THR A 77 -7.48 6.30 -8.86
CA THR A 77 -6.33 6.12 -7.98
C THR A 77 -5.62 4.82 -8.30
N VAL A 78 -4.33 4.91 -8.59
CA VAL A 78 -3.45 3.75 -8.76
C VAL A 78 -2.53 3.62 -7.55
N HIS A 79 -2.24 2.37 -7.15
CA HIS A 79 -1.20 2.06 -6.18
C HIS A 79 -0.03 1.43 -6.90
N PHE A 80 1.13 2.07 -6.84
CA PHE A 80 2.32 1.66 -7.57
C PHE A 80 3.40 1.15 -6.64
N TYR A 81 3.43 -0.18 -6.51
CA TYR A 81 4.39 -0.91 -5.69
C TYR A 81 5.14 -1.92 -6.56
N PRO A 82 6.20 -1.51 -7.25
CA PRO A 82 6.92 -2.41 -8.16
C PRO A 82 7.66 -3.56 -7.47
N PHE A 83 7.69 -3.62 -6.12
CA PHE A 83 8.22 -4.78 -5.39
C PHE A 83 7.40 -6.07 -5.55
N VAL A 84 6.19 -5.98 -6.09
CA VAL A 84 5.38 -7.16 -6.44
C VAL A 84 5.97 -7.92 -7.63
N LEU A 85 6.96 -7.33 -8.27
CA LEU A 85 7.69 -7.92 -9.38
C LEU A 85 8.88 -8.69 -8.85
N GLU A 86 9.11 -9.81 -9.48
CA GLU A 86 10.14 -10.82 -9.26
C GLU A 86 11.34 -10.37 -8.41
N GLU A 87 11.78 -11.21 -7.48
CA GLU A 87 12.94 -10.97 -6.59
C GLU A 87 14.15 -10.41 -7.35
N ASP A 88 14.31 -10.76 -8.64
CA ASP A 88 15.41 -10.31 -9.48
C ASP A 88 15.42 -8.79 -9.73
N VAL A 89 14.25 -8.15 -9.81
CA VAL A 89 14.14 -6.69 -10.07
C VAL A 89 14.62 -5.88 -8.86
N LEU A 90 14.38 -6.39 -7.66
CA LEU A 90 14.79 -5.75 -6.40
C LEU A 90 16.16 -6.25 -5.93
N SER A 91 16.73 -7.28 -6.59
CA SER A 91 18.07 -7.74 -6.29
C SER A 91 19.09 -6.67 -6.72
N GLY A 92 20.13 -6.46 -5.92
CA GLY A 92 21.25 -5.58 -6.30
C GLY A 92 22.09 -6.09 -7.50
N GLN A 93 21.64 -7.14 -8.18
CA GLN A 93 22.31 -7.78 -9.33
C GLN A 93 21.82 -7.24 -10.67
N MET A 94 20.63 -6.64 -10.71
CA MET A 94 20.08 -6.07 -11.94
C MET A 94 20.68 -4.68 -12.19
N ASP A 95 21.04 -4.41 -13.45
CA ASP A 95 21.39 -3.09 -13.93
C ASP A 95 20.25 -2.08 -13.71
N ASP A 96 20.59 -0.89 -13.24
CA ASP A 96 19.61 0.15 -12.90
C ASP A 96 18.82 0.62 -14.12
N GLU A 97 19.45 0.72 -15.30
CA GLU A 97 18.76 1.10 -16.55
C GLU A 97 17.68 0.07 -16.89
N ARG A 98 18.00 -1.21 -16.83
CA ARG A 98 17.03 -2.29 -17.08
C ARG A 98 15.91 -2.32 -16.06
N ARG A 99 16.21 -2.06 -14.80
CA ARG A 99 15.20 -1.95 -13.73
C ARG A 99 14.22 -0.82 -14.01
N MET A 100 14.74 0.33 -14.43
CA MET A 100 13.92 1.48 -14.80
C MET A 100 13.02 1.22 -16.00
N GLU A 101 13.52 0.54 -17.02
CA GLU A 101 12.70 0.11 -18.14
C GLU A 101 11.52 -0.74 -17.67
N ILE A 102 11.78 -1.74 -16.83
CA ILE A 102 10.74 -2.65 -16.29
C ILE A 102 9.71 -1.85 -15.47
N PHE A 103 10.17 -0.93 -14.60
CA PHE A 103 9.25 -0.09 -13.82
C PHE A 103 8.39 0.78 -14.72
N THR A 104 8.99 1.36 -15.75
CA THR A 104 8.27 2.17 -16.72
C THR A 104 7.22 1.33 -17.48
N GLU A 105 7.58 0.14 -17.97
CA GLU A 105 6.65 -0.76 -18.67
C GLU A 105 5.43 -1.12 -17.81
N ILE A 106 5.64 -1.38 -16.52
CA ILE A 106 4.56 -1.77 -15.61
C ILE A 106 3.67 -0.58 -15.27
N PHE A 107 4.29 0.57 -14.98
CA PHE A 107 3.56 1.79 -14.71
C PHE A 107 2.71 2.20 -15.92
N GLU A 108 3.27 2.18 -17.13
CA GLU A 108 2.53 2.48 -18.37
C GLU A 108 1.38 1.51 -18.63
N ARG A 109 1.53 0.23 -18.31
CA ARG A 109 0.45 -0.75 -18.43
C ARG A 109 -0.70 -0.41 -17.51
N GLN A 110 -0.42 -0.11 -16.25
CA GLN A 110 -1.41 0.29 -15.25
C GLN A 110 -2.11 1.60 -15.66
N LEU A 111 -1.35 2.59 -16.17
CA LEU A 111 -1.90 3.85 -16.64
C LEU A 111 -2.74 3.70 -17.92
N CYS A 112 -2.37 2.79 -18.82
CA CYS A 112 -3.10 2.56 -20.05
C CYS A 112 -4.56 2.15 -19.77
N GLU A 113 -4.78 1.30 -18.79
CA GLU A 113 -6.12 0.90 -18.38
C GLU A 113 -6.94 2.06 -17.80
N THR A 114 -6.31 2.94 -16.99
CA THR A 114 -6.97 4.10 -16.41
C THR A 114 -7.21 5.24 -17.37
N ARG A 115 -6.30 5.48 -18.33
CA ARG A 115 -6.42 6.54 -19.34
C ARG A 115 -7.66 6.39 -20.22
N ARG A 116 -8.18 5.18 -20.42
CA ARG A 116 -9.41 4.95 -21.20
C ARG A 116 -10.62 5.68 -20.65
N PHE A 117 -10.62 6.05 -19.37
CA PHE A 117 -11.71 6.80 -18.74
C PHE A 117 -11.67 8.31 -19.04
N GLY A 118 -10.54 8.84 -19.55
CA GLY A 118 -10.38 10.26 -19.83
C GLY A 118 -10.53 11.15 -18.61
N ARG A 119 -10.09 10.67 -17.44
CA ARG A 119 -10.17 11.34 -16.14
C ARG A 119 -8.78 11.52 -15.53
N PRO A 120 -8.61 12.46 -14.59
CA PRO A 120 -7.37 12.59 -13.82
C PRO A 120 -6.99 11.27 -13.14
N ILE A 121 -5.68 11.06 -12.99
CA ILE A 121 -5.10 9.92 -12.30
C ILE A 121 -4.28 10.46 -11.13
N TRP A 122 -4.35 9.76 -10.01
CA TRP A 122 -3.56 10.00 -8.81
C TRP A 122 -2.84 8.71 -8.41
N CYS A 123 -1.54 8.77 -8.16
CA CYS A 123 -0.82 7.68 -7.51
C CYS A 123 -0.99 7.83 -6.00
N GLY A 124 -2.03 7.20 -5.46
CA GLY A 124 -2.46 7.32 -4.06
C GLY A 124 -1.47 6.71 -3.08
N GLU A 125 -0.79 5.65 -3.50
CA GLU A 125 0.26 5.00 -2.72
C GLU A 125 1.41 4.53 -3.62
N SER A 126 2.63 4.74 -3.12
CA SER A 126 3.86 4.17 -3.68
C SER A 126 4.91 4.08 -2.58
N GLY A 127 5.69 3.01 -2.54
CA GLY A 127 6.67 2.86 -1.50
C GLY A 127 7.44 1.54 -1.57
N TYR A 128 8.34 1.37 -0.62
CA TYR A 128 9.13 0.14 -0.46
C TYR A 128 9.35 -0.15 1.01
N GLU A 129 9.50 -1.41 1.34
CA GLU A 129 10.04 -1.81 2.62
C GLU A 129 11.54 -1.52 2.65
N ILE A 130 11.94 -0.54 3.45
CA ILE A 130 13.31 -0.03 3.49
C ILE A 130 14.12 -0.87 4.48
N LEU A 131 15.00 -1.70 3.96
CA LEU A 131 15.88 -2.53 4.77
C LEU A 131 17.02 -1.71 5.36
N GLU A 132 17.39 -2.01 6.60
CA GLU A 132 18.48 -1.35 7.32
C GLU A 132 19.79 -1.51 6.55
N GLY A 133 20.50 -0.40 6.37
CA GLY A 133 21.77 -0.35 5.62
C GLY A 133 21.62 -0.34 4.10
N GLN A 134 20.38 -0.27 3.57
CA GLN A 134 20.10 -0.18 2.13
C GLN A 134 19.29 1.08 1.78
N GLU A 135 19.30 2.08 2.64
CA GLU A 135 18.50 3.30 2.48
C GLU A 135 18.79 4.05 1.18
N GLU A 136 20.05 4.06 0.72
CA GLU A 136 20.44 4.70 -0.56
C GLU A 136 19.79 4.00 -1.75
N PHE A 137 19.79 2.67 -1.75
CA PHE A 137 19.14 1.88 -2.79
C PHE A 137 17.64 2.14 -2.85
N TYR A 138 16.96 2.14 -1.70
CA TYR A 138 15.53 2.42 -1.65
C TYR A 138 15.19 3.88 -1.95
N ALA A 139 16.04 4.83 -1.60
CA ALA A 139 15.89 6.23 -2.02
C ALA A 139 15.96 6.37 -3.54
N MET A 140 16.85 5.65 -4.20
CA MET A 140 16.91 5.59 -5.66
C MET A 140 15.61 5.02 -6.23
N LEU A 141 15.12 3.88 -5.75
CA LEU A 141 13.86 3.27 -6.23
C LEU A 141 12.67 4.21 -6.05
N LEU A 142 12.56 4.86 -4.89
CA LEU A 142 11.51 5.85 -4.63
C LEU A 142 11.60 7.05 -5.57
N SER A 143 12.82 7.55 -5.83
CA SER A 143 13.01 8.66 -6.75
C SER A 143 12.56 8.31 -8.17
N HIS A 144 12.75 7.08 -8.61
CA HIS A 144 12.24 6.60 -9.89
C HIS A 144 10.73 6.56 -9.95
N ASN A 145 10.08 6.05 -8.91
CA ASN A 145 8.61 6.04 -8.85
C ASN A 145 8.04 7.47 -8.92
N ILE A 146 8.65 8.40 -8.21
CA ILE A 146 8.25 9.81 -8.23
C ILE A 146 8.48 10.41 -9.61
N ALA A 147 9.66 10.21 -10.22
CA ALA A 147 9.97 10.73 -11.55
C ALA A 147 8.98 10.23 -12.61
N LEU A 148 8.57 8.96 -12.55
CA LEU A 148 7.55 8.42 -13.45
C LEU A 148 6.20 9.15 -13.32
N CYS A 149 5.83 9.56 -12.11
CA CYS A 149 4.62 10.34 -11.87
C CYS A 149 4.77 11.79 -12.37
N GLU A 150 5.86 12.48 -12.02
CA GLU A 150 6.13 13.87 -12.38
C GLU A 150 6.20 14.05 -13.91
N GLU A 151 6.93 13.21 -14.62
CA GLU A 151 7.02 13.23 -16.07
C GLU A 151 5.67 13.11 -16.79
N ARG A 152 4.66 12.57 -16.12
CA ARG A 152 3.32 12.33 -16.64
C ARG A 152 2.25 13.26 -16.07
N GLY A 153 2.65 14.22 -15.23
CA GLY A 153 1.75 15.14 -14.56
C GLY A 153 0.75 14.44 -13.61
N ILE A 154 1.19 13.34 -12.98
CA ILE A 154 0.39 12.55 -12.04
C ILE A 154 0.78 12.95 -10.61
N SER A 155 -0.19 13.42 -9.84
CA SER A 155 0.01 13.63 -8.39
C SER A 155 0.30 12.31 -7.69
N TRP A 156 1.16 12.35 -6.68
CA TRP A 156 1.63 11.14 -6.01
C TRP A 156 1.70 11.28 -4.49
N ASN A 157 1.62 10.15 -3.80
CA ASN A 157 1.86 10.02 -2.38
C ASN A 157 2.81 8.87 -2.10
N LEU A 158 3.61 9.02 -1.04
CA LEU A 158 4.43 7.93 -0.52
C LEU A 158 3.72 7.23 0.63
N TRP A 159 3.65 5.93 0.57
CA TRP A 159 3.32 5.07 1.69
C TRP A 159 4.62 4.59 2.36
N THR A 160 5.00 5.08 3.57
CA THR A 160 4.12 5.98 4.34
C THR A 160 4.96 7.02 5.08
N TYR A 161 4.31 8.08 5.51
CA TYR A 161 4.98 9.12 6.31
C TYR A 161 5.64 8.54 7.57
N LYS A 162 4.88 7.74 8.35
CA LYS A 162 5.40 7.17 9.60
C LYS A 162 4.79 5.80 9.87
N ASP A 163 5.66 4.84 10.14
CA ASP A 163 5.28 3.52 10.63
C ASP A 163 6.26 3.01 11.70
N ALA A 164 6.07 1.77 12.12
CA ALA A 164 6.92 1.18 13.15
C ALA A 164 8.37 0.94 12.71
N ARG A 165 8.65 0.65 11.41
CA ARG A 165 10.01 0.41 10.90
C ARG A 165 10.10 0.15 9.39
N ARG A 166 9.04 -0.31 8.73
CA ARG A 166 9.14 -0.92 7.40
C ARG A 166 9.26 0.13 6.29
N MET A 167 8.20 0.87 6.02
CA MET A 167 8.09 1.78 4.88
C MET A 167 8.15 3.26 5.29
N GLY A 168 8.06 3.55 6.60
CA GLY A 168 8.01 4.91 7.13
C GLY A 168 9.24 5.73 6.80
N ILE A 169 9.04 6.95 6.32
CA ILE A 169 10.10 7.98 6.21
C ILE A 169 10.54 8.40 7.61
N VAL A 170 9.58 8.43 8.54
CA VAL A 170 9.77 8.67 9.96
C VAL A 170 9.43 7.40 10.73
N ILE A 171 10.29 6.99 11.65
CA ILE A 171 10.15 5.77 12.43
C ILE A 171 10.28 6.07 13.93
N PRO A 172 9.64 5.31 14.82
CA PRO A 172 9.84 5.45 16.25
C PRO A 172 11.30 5.22 16.64
N GLU A 173 11.75 5.86 17.72
CA GLU A 173 13.07 5.60 18.26
C GLU A 173 13.26 4.09 18.47
N GLN A 174 14.31 3.53 17.85
CA GLN A 174 14.51 2.08 17.79
C GLN A 174 14.81 1.46 19.19
N LYS A 175 15.28 2.27 20.14
CA LYS A 175 15.53 1.87 21.53
C LYS A 175 14.32 2.02 22.44
N SER A 176 13.20 2.55 21.95
CA SER A 176 11.98 2.72 22.74
C SER A 176 11.43 1.37 23.23
N GLU A 177 10.71 1.38 24.35
CA GLU A 177 10.06 0.17 24.89
C GLU A 177 9.12 -0.48 23.87
N TRP A 178 8.42 0.33 23.10
CA TRP A 178 7.56 -0.17 22.03
C TRP A 178 8.36 -0.97 21.00
N MET A 179 9.44 -0.42 20.48
CA MET A 179 10.26 -1.10 19.48
C MET A 179 10.95 -2.35 20.04
N GLN A 180 11.38 -2.33 21.29
CA GLN A 180 11.91 -3.54 21.96
C GLN A 180 10.85 -4.65 22.05
N LEU A 181 9.60 -4.30 22.28
CA LEU A 181 8.50 -5.26 22.24
C LEU A 181 8.26 -5.78 20.81
N VAL A 182 8.25 -4.88 19.81
CA VAL A 182 8.12 -5.26 18.40
C VAL A 182 9.22 -6.25 18.00
N TYR A 183 10.48 -5.98 18.34
CA TYR A 183 11.60 -6.89 18.06
C TYR A 183 11.46 -8.23 18.77
N LYS A 184 11.04 -8.23 20.05
CA LYS A 184 10.80 -9.46 20.79
C LYS A 184 9.73 -10.34 20.13
N ILE A 185 8.68 -9.73 19.60
CA ILE A 185 7.59 -10.42 18.92
C ILE A 185 8.03 -10.88 17.53
N SER A 186 8.59 -9.99 16.71
CA SER A 186 9.00 -10.28 15.34
C SER A 186 10.12 -11.32 15.26
N GLY A 187 10.97 -11.43 16.26
CA GLY A 187 11.96 -12.51 16.37
C GLY A 187 11.35 -13.92 16.54
N LYS A 188 10.07 -14.01 16.92
CA LYS A 188 9.33 -15.27 17.06
C LYS A 188 8.30 -15.50 15.97
N TRP A 189 7.78 -14.44 15.41
CA TRP A 189 6.70 -14.44 14.44
C TRP A 189 6.71 -13.13 13.65
N GLY A 190 6.75 -13.20 12.35
CA GLY A 190 6.78 -12.03 11.46
C GLY A 190 6.22 -12.34 10.10
N HIS A 191 5.84 -11.30 9.37
CA HIS A 191 5.21 -11.38 8.06
C HIS A 191 6.09 -12.13 7.04
N GLU A 192 7.37 -11.86 6.99
CA GLU A 192 8.31 -12.53 6.08
C GLU A 192 8.35 -14.04 6.30
N TRP A 193 8.36 -14.46 7.57
CA TRP A 193 8.30 -15.87 7.90
C TRP A 193 6.97 -16.49 7.46
N GLU A 194 5.84 -15.83 7.73
CA GLU A 194 4.52 -16.29 7.30
C GLU A 194 4.45 -16.43 5.78
N GLN A 195 4.91 -15.42 5.04
CA GLN A 195 4.92 -15.42 3.58
C GLN A 195 5.77 -16.55 3.02
N LYS A 196 6.99 -16.72 3.50
CA LYS A 196 7.89 -17.79 3.06
C LYS A 196 7.27 -19.17 3.29
N VAL A 197 6.76 -19.42 4.48
CA VAL A 197 6.15 -20.73 4.82
C VAL A 197 4.88 -20.98 4.03
N SER A 198 4.01 -19.98 3.87
CA SER A 198 2.76 -20.14 3.11
C SER A 198 3.05 -20.43 1.62
N MET A 199 4.00 -19.75 1.01
CA MET A 199 4.41 -20.01 -0.37
C MET A 199 4.96 -21.44 -0.55
N GLU A 200 5.80 -21.91 0.36
CA GLU A 200 6.32 -23.29 0.33
C GLU A 200 5.18 -24.33 0.44
N ILE A 201 4.23 -24.11 1.35
CA ILE A 201 3.05 -24.98 1.51
C ILE A 201 2.18 -24.93 0.25
N THR A 202 1.95 -23.76 -0.32
CA THR A 202 1.16 -23.59 -1.55
C THR A 202 1.80 -24.31 -2.72
N LYS A 203 3.11 -24.19 -2.92
CA LYS A 203 3.88 -24.93 -3.93
C LYS A 203 3.77 -26.43 -3.71
N TRP A 204 3.95 -26.88 -2.45
CA TRP A 204 3.87 -28.31 -2.12
C TRP A 204 2.48 -28.89 -2.36
N ILE A 205 1.42 -28.17 -2.00
CA ILE A 205 0.03 -28.56 -2.27
C ILE A 205 -0.21 -28.59 -3.78
N GLY A 206 0.14 -27.53 -4.51
CA GLY A 206 -0.03 -27.43 -5.96
C GLY A 206 0.60 -28.58 -6.74
N ALA A 207 1.78 -29.02 -6.30
CA ALA A 207 2.49 -30.15 -6.91
C ALA A 207 1.76 -31.52 -6.75
N LYS A 208 0.70 -31.60 -5.94
CA LYS A 208 -0.13 -32.82 -5.75
C LYS A 208 -1.32 -32.88 -6.70
N TYR A 209 -1.66 -31.80 -7.36
CA TYR A 209 -2.79 -31.80 -8.30
C TYR A 209 -2.34 -32.24 -9.70
N TYR A 210 -3.28 -32.80 -10.43
CA TYR A 210 -3.03 -33.27 -11.81
C TYR A 210 -2.74 -32.10 -12.77
N GLN A 211 -3.36 -30.96 -12.51
CA GLN A 211 -3.10 -29.71 -13.22
C GLN A 211 -2.50 -28.68 -12.26
N PRO A 212 -1.58 -27.83 -12.72
CA PRO A 212 -1.10 -26.70 -11.92
C PRO A 212 -2.27 -25.83 -11.44
N LEU A 213 -2.14 -25.28 -10.25
CA LEU A 213 -3.04 -24.24 -9.80
C LEU A 213 -2.89 -23.02 -10.72
N ASP A 214 -4.01 -22.44 -11.13
CA ASP A 214 -3.96 -21.12 -11.72
C ASP A 214 -3.57 -20.07 -10.67
N ASP A 215 -3.18 -18.87 -11.12
CA ASP A 215 -2.68 -17.81 -10.24
C ASP A 215 -3.68 -17.42 -9.16
N LYS A 216 -4.98 -17.42 -9.49
CA LYS A 216 -6.06 -17.13 -8.54
C LYS A 216 -6.17 -18.19 -7.46
N MET A 217 -6.15 -19.45 -7.84
CA MET A 217 -6.21 -20.57 -6.88
C MET A 217 -4.97 -20.59 -5.99
N ALA A 218 -3.79 -20.35 -6.56
CA ALA A 218 -2.55 -20.26 -5.81
C ALA A 218 -2.58 -19.11 -4.79
N TYR A 219 -3.04 -17.94 -5.21
CA TYR A 219 -3.22 -16.77 -4.35
C TYR A 219 -4.24 -17.03 -3.23
N ASP A 220 -5.42 -17.56 -3.55
CA ASP A 220 -6.47 -17.86 -2.56
C ASP A 220 -5.97 -18.86 -1.51
N LEU A 221 -5.20 -19.86 -1.93
CA LEU A 221 -4.62 -20.85 -1.04
C LEU A 221 -3.58 -20.23 -0.11
N ASP A 222 -2.64 -19.47 -0.67
CA ASP A 222 -1.59 -18.76 0.07
C ASP A 222 -2.21 -17.80 1.09
N PHE A 223 -3.18 -17.00 0.68
CA PHE A 223 -3.90 -16.05 1.56
C PHE A 223 -4.58 -16.77 2.73
N ARG A 224 -5.23 -17.91 2.50
CA ARG A 224 -5.88 -18.68 3.56
C ARG A 224 -4.88 -19.27 4.53
N ILE A 225 -3.77 -19.80 4.03
CA ILE A 225 -2.69 -20.33 4.86
C ILE A 225 -2.15 -19.21 5.76
N ARG A 226 -1.79 -18.07 5.19
CA ARG A 226 -1.31 -16.89 5.94
C ARG A 226 -2.34 -16.42 6.96
N SER A 227 -3.62 -16.36 6.62
CA SER A 227 -4.69 -15.95 7.54
C SER A 227 -4.78 -16.87 8.78
N VAL A 228 -4.60 -18.17 8.59
CA VAL A 228 -4.58 -19.12 9.71
C VAL A 228 -3.32 -18.95 10.56
N MET A 229 -2.15 -18.85 9.92
CA MET A 229 -0.87 -18.64 10.60
C MET A 229 -0.89 -17.34 11.40
N HIS A 230 -1.38 -16.25 10.81
CA HIS A 230 -1.53 -14.96 11.47
C HIS A 230 -2.40 -15.06 12.73
N ARG A 231 -3.55 -15.70 12.62
CA ARG A 231 -4.44 -15.91 13.79
C ARG A 231 -3.73 -16.70 14.89
N ILE A 232 -2.98 -17.74 14.54
CA ILE A 232 -2.20 -18.51 15.52
C ILE A 232 -1.13 -17.62 16.17
N GLY A 233 -0.39 -16.83 15.37
CA GLY A 233 0.60 -15.87 15.85
C GLY A 233 0.02 -14.86 16.84
N VAL A 234 -1.15 -14.30 16.50
CA VAL A 234 -1.87 -13.39 17.42
C VAL A 234 -2.20 -14.07 18.75
N GLU A 235 -2.77 -15.28 18.72
CA GLU A 235 -3.22 -15.98 19.92
C GLU A 235 -2.03 -16.52 20.77
N GLN A 236 -1.00 -17.04 20.15
CA GLN A 236 0.07 -17.75 20.84
C GLN A 236 1.30 -16.89 21.16
N ILE A 237 1.46 -15.77 20.47
CA ILE A 237 2.66 -14.92 20.63
C ILE A 237 2.28 -13.49 21.03
N LEU A 238 1.45 -12.81 20.22
CA LEU A 238 1.14 -11.40 20.46
C LEU A 238 0.33 -11.18 21.75
N LYS A 239 -0.80 -11.86 21.91
CA LYS A 239 -1.66 -11.70 23.09
C LYS A 239 -0.94 -12.03 24.41
N PRO A 240 -0.21 -13.16 24.53
CA PRO A 240 0.58 -13.45 25.73
C PRO A 240 1.65 -12.38 25.99
N ALA A 241 2.36 -11.93 24.96
CA ALA A 241 3.39 -10.89 25.11
C ALA A 241 2.81 -9.57 25.61
N LEU A 242 1.62 -9.18 25.14
CA LEU A 242 0.93 -7.97 25.60
C LEU A 242 0.36 -8.16 27.02
N ALA A 243 -0.14 -9.34 27.36
CA ALA A 243 -0.71 -9.63 28.68
C ALA A 243 0.32 -9.55 29.81
N GLU A 244 1.61 -9.74 29.51
CA GLU A 244 2.70 -9.57 30.47
C GLU A 244 2.98 -8.10 30.82
N ILE A 245 2.44 -7.14 30.06
CA ILE A 245 2.76 -5.73 30.19
C ILE A 245 1.69 -5.05 31.05
N PRO A 246 2.06 -4.42 32.17
CA PRO A 246 1.13 -3.65 32.98
C PRO A 246 0.45 -2.54 32.16
N TRP A 247 -0.86 -2.37 32.31
CA TRP A 247 -1.64 -1.37 31.60
C TRP A 247 -1.06 0.06 31.68
N GLN A 248 -0.48 0.41 32.80
CA GLN A 248 0.15 1.72 32.98
C GLN A 248 1.34 1.93 32.04
N ARG A 249 2.13 0.89 31.76
CA ARG A 249 3.22 0.95 30.79
C ARG A 249 2.70 1.01 29.35
N MET A 250 1.62 0.28 29.02
CA MET A 250 1.01 0.35 27.70
C MET A 250 0.57 1.77 27.33
N LYS A 251 0.12 2.57 28.30
CA LYS A 251 -0.26 3.98 28.08
C LYS A 251 0.90 4.87 27.65
N ASP A 252 2.12 4.43 27.88
CA ASP A 252 3.32 5.20 27.50
C ASP A 252 3.81 4.86 26.10
N PHE A 253 3.41 3.73 25.49
CA PHE A 253 3.79 3.35 24.14
C PHE A 253 3.49 4.42 23.07
N PRO A 254 2.33 5.10 23.07
CA PRO A 254 2.07 6.16 22.11
C PRO A 254 3.09 7.30 22.12
N LYS A 255 3.79 7.52 23.24
CA LYS A 255 4.85 8.53 23.34
C LYS A 255 6.01 8.24 22.41
N SER A 256 6.28 6.96 22.10
CA SER A 256 7.31 6.54 21.14
C SER A 256 7.03 7.03 19.70
N PHE A 257 5.78 7.38 19.42
CA PHE A 257 5.35 7.90 18.14
C PHE A 257 5.23 9.43 18.09
N ALA A 258 5.58 10.13 19.18
CA ALA A 258 5.60 11.58 19.17
C ALA A 258 6.66 12.06 18.17
N PHE A 259 6.35 13.08 17.37
CA PHE A 259 7.24 13.60 16.33
C PHE A 259 8.63 13.97 16.86
N SER A 260 8.68 14.51 18.08
CA SER A 260 9.92 14.98 18.74
C SER A 260 10.91 13.86 19.10
N VAL A 261 10.45 12.60 19.16
CA VAL A 261 11.30 11.45 19.52
C VAL A 261 11.47 10.43 18.40
N CYS A 262 10.81 10.67 17.26
CA CYS A 262 10.96 9.81 16.10
C CYS A 262 12.26 10.10 15.35
N GLU A 263 12.84 9.07 14.80
CA GLU A 263 13.99 9.15 13.90
C GLU A 263 13.51 9.39 12.46
N LYS A 264 14.29 10.14 11.70
CA LYS A 264 14.03 10.35 10.26
C LYS A 264 15.04 9.55 9.47
N ARG A 265 14.60 8.98 8.37
CA ARG A 265 15.50 8.44 7.37
C ARG A 265 16.00 9.59 6.50
N GLU A 266 17.09 10.25 6.94
CA GLU A 266 17.55 11.52 6.34
C GLU A 266 17.84 11.38 4.84
N ILE A 267 18.36 10.25 4.37
CA ILE A 267 18.61 9.99 2.94
C ILE A 267 17.31 10.08 2.14
N ILE A 268 16.21 9.49 2.65
CA ILE A 268 14.90 9.55 2.02
C ILE A 268 14.32 10.97 2.09
N VAL A 269 14.45 11.63 3.25
CA VAL A 269 14.01 13.01 3.44
C VAL A 269 14.72 13.95 2.47
N ASP A 270 16.02 13.81 2.32
CA ASP A 270 16.81 14.65 1.42
C ASP A 270 16.55 14.36 -0.06
N MET A 271 16.23 13.11 -0.40
CA MET A 271 15.75 12.75 -1.73
C MET A 271 14.44 13.46 -2.04
N VAL A 272 13.43 13.37 -1.17
CA VAL A 272 12.12 14.02 -1.36
C VAL A 272 12.28 15.55 -1.45
N ARG A 273 13.11 16.16 -0.59
CA ARG A 273 13.38 17.61 -0.65
C ARG A 273 13.93 18.04 -2.00
N ARG A 274 14.89 17.29 -2.54
CA ARG A 274 15.49 17.62 -3.84
C ARG A 274 14.47 17.58 -4.97
N LEU A 275 13.57 16.62 -4.95
CA LEU A 275 12.52 16.48 -5.96
C LEU A 275 11.50 17.63 -5.88
N VAL A 276 11.05 17.99 -4.68
CA VAL A 276 10.07 19.08 -4.48
C VAL A 276 10.70 20.47 -4.73
N SER A 277 12.01 20.66 -4.50
CA SER A 277 12.67 21.96 -4.71
C SER A 277 13.16 22.18 -6.15
N ALA A 278 13.11 21.17 -7.01
CA ALA A 278 13.53 21.32 -8.41
C ALA A 278 12.48 22.06 -9.27
N ASP A 279 11.28 22.27 -8.74
CA ASP A 279 10.16 22.95 -9.40
C ASP A 279 9.99 24.43 -8.98
N GLU A 280 10.90 24.97 -8.13
CA GLU A 280 11.01 26.41 -7.82
C GLU A 280 12.12 27.08 -8.67
#